data_b4320d0f941ae3e7c1a3f58c83ddcff2
#
_entry.id   b4320d0f941ae3e7c1a3f58c83ddcff2
#
_cell.length_a   1.000
_cell.length_b   1.000
_cell.length_c   1.000
_cell.angle_alpha   90.00
_cell.angle_beta   90.00
_cell.angle_gamma   90.00
#
_symmetry.space_group_name_H-M   'P 1'
#
loop_
_entity.id
_entity.type
_entity.pdbx_description
1 polymer ?
#
loop_
_entity_poly.entity_id
_entity_poly.type
_entity_poly.pdbx_seq_one_letter_code
_entity_poly.pdbx_strand_id
1 'polypeptide(L)'
;MINLELPQKLEATRTLLRQFSRDGLRPLSRKYDLAEQKEMPEELYELAKLLRARPDRGSGAQPAGGDGGNRNGNNLGMVVSSAELCWGDVGLFLALPSIGLGNAAVSAVASEEQKAEWGELFAAMAITEPGAGSDSAAIRTTAVLEGDEWVLNGEKIFVTDGYRSKQVVVWASLDPSLGKAAIKSFLVPKGTPGMTVTRVEHKLGIRASDTAQIVLDNCRVPRANLLGNPEIAATAEARRKAFGGVMQTFDNTRPMVAAQAVGLARAALDLTEELLAGQGIELDFTKSYHQMSAVENDLYDMEAEYETARLLVLKAAWMADNRQPNSKNASMSKAKAGRMGNQVALKCVEICGQLGYSKAQLLEKFARDSKIIDIYEGTQQIQQLIVARQVLGKSSSELK
;
A
#
# COMPACT_ATOMS: atom_id res chain seq x y z
N MET A 1 24.73 6.18 -21.30
CA MET A 1 24.91 6.62 -19.89
C MET A 1 23.61 6.29 -19.15
N ILE A 2 23.68 5.67 -17.99
CA ILE A 2 22.47 5.44 -17.18
C ILE A 2 22.18 6.75 -16.44
N ASN A 3 21.02 7.36 -16.70
CA ASN A 3 20.55 8.50 -15.93
C ASN A 3 19.59 8.00 -14.84
N LEU A 4 19.96 8.22 -13.59
CA LEU A 4 19.18 7.85 -12.40
C LEU A 4 18.41 9.05 -11.80
N GLU A 5 18.51 10.22 -12.42
CA GLU A 5 17.77 11.41 -12.03
C GLU A 5 16.29 11.28 -12.40
N LEU A 6 15.44 11.80 -11.53
CA LEU A 6 14.02 11.90 -11.85
C LEU A 6 13.77 12.97 -12.93
N PRO A 7 12.82 12.76 -13.84
CA PRO A 7 12.38 13.81 -14.74
C PRO A 7 11.97 15.07 -13.97
N GLN A 8 12.25 16.24 -14.52
CA GLN A 8 12.02 17.54 -13.86
C GLN A 8 10.60 17.68 -13.26
N LYS A 9 9.58 17.17 -13.96
CA LYS A 9 8.20 17.17 -13.47
C LYS A 9 8.03 16.33 -12.20
N LEU A 10 8.67 15.16 -12.14
CA LEU A 10 8.61 14.29 -10.95
C LEU A 10 9.43 14.87 -9.79
N GLU A 11 10.53 15.54 -10.09
CA GLU A 11 11.32 16.24 -9.07
C GLU A 11 10.55 17.41 -8.45
N ALA A 12 9.83 18.18 -9.27
CA ALA A 12 8.94 19.22 -8.78
C ALA A 12 7.81 18.65 -7.90
N THR A 13 7.21 17.52 -8.31
CA THR A 13 6.21 16.81 -7.51
C THR A 13 6.80 16.33 -6.19
N ARG A 14 8.01 15.76 -6.20
CA ARG A 14 8.74 15.32 -5.01
C ARG A 14 8.90 16.45 -4.01
N THR A 15 9.43 17.59 -4.47
CA THR A 15 9.67 18.78 -3.64
C THR A 15 8.38 19.31 -3.02
N LEU A 16 7.32 19.44 -3.83
CA LEU A 16 6.02 19.91 -3.36
C LEU A 16 5.41 18.98 -2.29
N LEU A 17 5.50 17.67 -2.51
CA LEU A 17 4.94 16.70 -1.56
C LEU A 17 5.79 16.59 -0.29
N ARG A 18 7.10 16.73 -0.37
CA ARG A 18 7.97 16.81 0.80
C ARG A 18 7.58 18.01 1.67
N GLN A 19 7.35 19.19 1.05
CA GLN A 19 6.90 20.37 1.77
C GLN A 19 5.52 20.15 2.42
N PHE A 20 4.55 19.63 1.66
CA PHE A 20 3.23 19.27 2.19
C PHE A 20 3.32 18.30 3.39
N SER A 21 4.19 17.29 3.30
CA SER A 21 4.39 16.30 4.34
C SER A 21 5.03 16.89 5.60
N ARG A 22 5.99 17.80 5.41
CA ARG A 22 6.65 18.53 6.51
C ARG A 22 5.69 19.41 7.27
N ASP A 23 4.87 20.18 6.55
CA ASP A 23 4.02 21.22 7.14
C ASP A 23 2.64 20.69 7.56
N GLY A 24 2.12 19.68 6.86
CA GLY A 24 0.77 19.15 7.08
C GLY A 24 0.71 17.83 7.83
N LEU A 25 1.49 16.81 7.42
CA LEU A 25 1.40 15.48 8.03
C LEU A 25 2.27 15.31 9.27
N ARG A 26 3.53 15.73 9.22
CA ARG A 26 4.49 15.52 10.29
C ARG A 26 4.04 16.15 11.63
N PRO A 27 3.49 17.37 11.70
CA PRO A 27 3.01 17.95 12.95
C PRO A 27 1.85 17.16 13.59
N LEU A 28 1.05 16.46 12.78
CA LEU A 28 -0.10 15.69 13.25
C LEU A 28 0.27 14.25 13.64
N SER A 29 1.45 13.80 13.29
CA SER A 29 1.90 12.41 13.42
C SER A 29 1.70 11.85 14.84
N ARG A 30 2.22 12.54 15.87
CA ARG A 30 2.09 12.11 17.27
C ARG A 30 0.67 12.19 17.79
N LYS A 31 -0.07 13.24 17.43
CA LYS A 31 -1.46 13.43 17.84
C LYS A 31 -2.31 12.20 17.46
N TYR A 32 -2.23 11.76 16.21
CA TYR A 32 -3.03 10.65 15.71
C TYR A 32 -2.48 9.26 16.07
N ASP A 33 -1.18 9.14 16.33
CA ASP A 33 -0.62 7.91 16.90
C ASP A 33 -1.17 7.64 18.32
N LEU A 34 -1.35 8.68 19.12
CA LEU A 34 -1.89 8.56 20.48
C LEU A 34 -3.41 8.42 20.53
N ALA A 35 -4.11 9.10 19.66
CA ALA A 35 -5.57 9.19 19.70
C ALA A 35 -6.28 7.92 19.24
N GLU A 36 -5.70 7.14 18.31
CA GLU A 36 -6.35 5.97 17.68
C GLU A 36 -7.80 6.24 17.29
N GLN A 37 -8.06 7.40 16.68
CA GLN A 37 -9.42 7.84 16.38
C GLN A 37 -10.10 6.94 15.36
N LYS A 38 -11.33 6.52 15.66
CA LYS A 38 -12.17 5.75 14.74
C LYS A 38 -12.75 6.64 13.65
N GLU A 39 -13.23 7.82 14.00
CA GLU A 39 -13.83 8.75 13.06
C GLU A 39 -12.81 9.55 12.28
N MET A 40 -13.18 9.97 11.06
CA MET A 40 -12.33 10.81 10.22
C MET A 40 -12.35 12.26 10.73
N PRO A 41 -11.21 12.79 11.18
CA PRO A 41 -11.14 14.18 11.61
C PRO A 41 -11.26 15.15 10.44
N GLU A 42 -11.88 16.33 10.68
CA GLU A 42 -12.06 17.36 9.67
C GLU A 42 -10.73 17.81 9.04
N GLU A 43 -9.68 17.95 9.86
CA GLU A 43 -8.36 18.37 9.38
C GLU A 43 -7.76 17.42 8.34
N LEU A 44 -8.05 16.10 8.40
CA LEU A 44 -7.61 15.15 7.38
C LEU A 44 -8.42 15.28 6.08
N TYR A 45 -9.69 15.66 6.15
CA TYR A 45 -10.46 16.01 4.96
C TYR A 45 -9.88 17.24 4.27
N GLU A 46 -9.53 18.28 5.02
CA GLU A 46 -8.93 19.49 4.47
C GLU A 46 -7.58 19.21 3.82
N LEU A 47 -6.72 18.43 4.47
CA LEU A 47 -5.45 17.98 3.88
C LEU A 47 -5.66 17.17 2.59
N ALA A 48 -6.66 16.28 2.56
CA ALA A 48 -6.98 15.51 1.35
C ALA A 48 -7.50 16.41 0.21
N LYS A 49 -8.30 17.44 0.51
CA LYS A 49 -8.74 18.43 -0.47
C LYS A 49 -7.55 19.19 -1.08
N LEU A 50 -6.60 19.64 -0.25
CA LEU A 50 -5.37 20.29 -0.71
C LEU A 50 -4.56 19.39 -1.64
N LEU A 51 -4.41 18.11 -1.30
CA LEU A 51 -3.74 17.13 -2.16
C LEU A 51 -4.45 16.90 -3.49
N ARG A 52 -5.79 16.94 -3.52
CA ARG A 52 -6.58 16.80 -4.74
C ARG A 52 -6.55 18.04 -5.63
N ALA A 53 -6.47 19.21 -5.03
CA ALA A 53 -6.46 20.51 -5.74
C ALA A 53 -5.11 20.82 -6.43
N ARG A 54 -4.11 19.97 -6.32
CA ARG A 54 -2.80 20.21 -6.92
C ARG A 54 -2.86 20.32 -8.43
N PRO A 55 -2.18 21.31 -9.02
CA PRO A 55 -2.19 21.54 -10.47
C PRO A 55 -1.49 20.45 -11.29
N ASP A 56 -0.65 19.60 -10.66
CA ASP A 56 0.05 18.50 -11.31
C ASP A 56 -0.80 17.21 -11.44
N ARG A 57 -1.95 17.13 -10.78
CA ARG A 57 -2.97 16.12 -11.04
C ARG A 57 -3.74 16.44 -12.32
N GLY A 58 -3.10 16.21 -13.46
CA GLY A 58 -3.79 16.25 -14.74
C GLY A 58 -4.91 15.19 -14.76
N SER A 59 -6.12 15.63 -15.02
CA SER A 59 -7.27 14.78 -15.29
C SER A 59 -6.97 13.94 -16.55
N GLY A 60 -6.87 12.65 -16.37
CA GLY A 60 -6.85 11.70 -17.49
C GLY A 60 -5.49 11.46 -18.11
N ALA A 61 -5.36 10.28 -18.65
CA ALA A 61 -4.22 9.83 -19.42
C ALA A 61 -3.81 10.87 -20.46
N GLN A 62 -2.72 11.60 -20.23
CA GLN A 62 -2.10 12.35 -21.31
C GLN A 62 -1.56 11.34 -22.33
N PRO A 63 -1.80 11.57 -23.62
CA PRO A 63 -1.19 10.75 -24.66
C PRO A 63 0.33 10.83 -24.53
N ALA A 64 0.98 9.71 -24.77
CA ALA A 64 2.41 9.53 -24.72
C ALA A 64 3.14 10.51 -25.65
N GLY A 65 3.52 11.64 -25.09
CA GLY A 65 4.49 12.57 -25.66
C GLY A 65 5.83 12.22 -25.06
N GLY A 66 6.71 11.56 -25.83
CA GLY A 66 7.93 11.03 -25.29
C GLY A 66 8.96 12.09 -24.97
N ASP A 67 9.50 12.01 -23.77
CA ASP A 67 10.89 12.26 -23.53
C ASP A 67 11.58 10.90 -23.32
N GLY A 68 12.38 10.49 -24.30
CA GLY A 68 13.37 9.42 -24.11
C GLY A 68 12.91 8.03 -23.64
N GLY A 69 11.64 7.61 -23.82
CA GLY A 69 11.23 6.23 -23.58
C GLY A 69 10.28 5.96 -22.41
N ASN A 70 9.88 6.94 -21.64
CA ASN A 70 8.87 6.80 -20.60
C ASN A 70 7.47 6.96 -21.19
N ARG A 71 6.69 5.88 -21.15
CA ARG A 71 5.31 5.92 -21.61
C ARG A 71 4.40 6.52 -20.57
N ASN A 72 3.80 6.99 -20.06
CA ASN A 72 2.84 7.71 -19.25
C ASN A 72 3.34 8.19 -17.85
N GLY A 73 4.33 7.56 -17.25
CA GLY A 73 4.95 7.95 -15.98
C GLY A 73 4.04 7.95 -14.75
N ASN A 74 2.83 7.37 -14.85
CA ASN A 74 1.86 7.39 -13.73
C ASN A 74 2.32 6.54 -12.55
N ASN A 75 2.90 5.35 -12.81
CA ASN A 75 3.40 4.49 -11.74
C ASN A 75 4.63 5.10 -11.07
N LEU A 76 5.53 5.74 -11.83
CA LEU A 76 6.64 6.52 -11.28
C LEU A 76 6.12 7.67 -10.40
N GLY A 77 5.12 8.43 -10.88
CA GLY A 77 4.50 9.48 -10.11
C GLY A 77 3.86 8.98 -8.82
N MET A 78 3.20 7.82 -8.86
CA MET A 78 2.58 7.20 -7.68
C MET A 78 3.62 6.77 -6.63
N VAL A 79 4.72 6.12 -7.03
CA VAL A 79 5.74 5.67 -6.06
C VAL A 79 6.51 6.86 -5.47
N VAL A 80 6.82 7.90 -6.25
CA VAL A 80 7.42 9.14 -5.74
C VAL A 80 6.48 9.82 -4.76
N SER A 81 5.19 9.96 -5.11
CA SER A 81 4.20 10.57 -4.22
C SER A 81 4.02 9.79 -2.92
N SER A 82 3.93 8.46 -3.00
CA SER A 82 3.79 7.60 -1.82
C SER A 82 5.01 7.72 -0.90
N ALA A 83 6.23 7.73 -1.44
CA ALA A 83 7.44 7.89 -0.64
C ALA A 83 7.45 9.23 0.10
N GLU A 84 7.14 10.33 -0.59
CA GLU A 84 7.17 11.66 0.03
C GLU A 84 6.05 11.85 1.08
N LEU A 85 4.86 11.35 0.83
CA LEU A 85 3.77 11.40 1.81
C LEU A 85 4.06 10.52 3.03
N CYS A 86 4.64 9.33 2.84
CA CYS A 86 5.04 8.43 3.92
C CYS A 86 6.29 8.90 4.67
N TRP A 87 7.12 9.75 4.08
CA TRP A 87 8.13 10.50 4.82
C TRP A 87 7.48 11.42 5.87
N GLY A 88 6.33 11.99 5.56
CA GLY A 88 5.52 12.73 6.53
C GLY A 88 5.01 11.81 7.64
N ASP A 89 4.16 10.86 7.28
CA ASP A 89 3.61 9.84 8.18
C ASP A 89 2.87 8.74 7.40
N VAL A 90 3.23 7.48 7.60
CA VAL A 90 2.58 6.34 6.94
C VAL A 90 1.13 6.15 7.41
N GLY A 91 0.90 6.28 8.72
CA GLY A 91 -0.44 6.10 9.29
C GLY A 91 -1.42 7.16 8.79
N LEU A 92 -0.99 8.42 8.74
CA LEU A 92 -1.78 9.52 8.20
C LEU A 92 -1.98 9.41 6.68
N PHE A 93 -0.94 9.01 5.94
CA PHE A 93 -1.08 8.74 4.50
C PHE A 93 -2.19 7.73 4.22
N LEU A 94 -2.24 6.63 4.97
CA LEU A 94 -3.29 5.61 4.85
C LEU A 94 -4.65 6.12 5.35
N ALA A 95 -4.68 7.06 6.30
CA ALA A 95 -5.90 7.62 6.86
C ALA A 95 -6.51 8.74 6.02
N LEU A 96 -5.78 9.31 5.07
CA LEU A 96 -6.32 10.38 4.22
C LEU A 96 -7.49 9.85 3.38
N PRO A 97 -8.64 10.52 3.38
CA PRO A 97 -9.79 10.15 2.56
C PRO A 97 -9.49 10.39 1.09
N SER A 98 -8.73 9.49 0.51
CA SER A 98 -8.33 9.45 -0.88
C SER A 98 -9.04 8.31 -1.61
N ILE A 99 -8.65 8.04 -2.84
CA ILE A 99 -9.07 6.84 -3.55
C ILE A 99 -8.46 5.63 -2.83
N GLY A 100 -9.29 4.86 -2.12
CA GLY A 100 -8.89 3.68 -1.34
C GLY A 100 -8.59 2.45 -2.21
N LEU A 101 -8.16 1.37 -1.56
CA LEU A 101 -7.90 0.08 -2.23
C LEU A 101 -9.15 -0.48 -2.91
N GLY A 102 -10.35 -0.26 -2.34
CA GLY A 102 -11.62 -0.63 -2.96
C GLY A 102 -11.86 0.10 -4.28
N ASN A 103 -11.48 1.36 -4.39
CA ASN A 103 -11.57 2.12 -5.64
C ASN A 103 -10.64 1.54 -6.72
N ALA A 104 -9.46 1.05 -6.35
CA ALA A 104 -8.58 0.34 -7.28
C ALA A 104 -9.24 -0.94 -7.81
N ALA A 105 -9.93 -1.70 -6.94
CA ALA A 105 -10.69 -2.88 -7.36
C ALA A 105 -11.87 -2.51 -8.29
N VAL A 106 -12.65 -1.47 -7.97
CA VAL A 106 -13.71 -0.96 -8.84
C VAL A 106 -13.14 -0.59 -10.21
N SER A 107 -12.05 0.19 -10.25
CA SER A 107 -11.41 0.59 -11.51
C SER A 107 -10.92 -0.59 -12.36
N ALA A 108 -10.50 -1.68 -11.72
CA ALA A 108 -9.93 -2.84 -12.40
C ALA A 108 -10.97 -3.79 -13.01
N VAL A 109 -12.13 -3.96 -12.34
CA VAL A 109 -13.07 -5.03 -12.69
C VAL A 109 -14.50 -4.58 -12.94
N ALA A 110 -14.90 -3.37 -12.54
CA ALA A 110 -16.26 -2.87 -12.72
C ALA A 110 -16.57 -2.49 -14.18
N SER A 111 -17.85 -2.54 -14.56
CA SER A 111 -18.32 -1.98 -15.84
C SER A 111 -18.20 -0.45 -15.86
N GLU A 112 -18.33 0.17 -17.03
CA GLU A 112 -18.26 1.64 -17.13
C GLU A 112 -19.41 2.31 -16.37
N GLU A 113 -20.60 1.71 -16.36
CA GLU A 113 -21.77 2.17 -15.58
C GLU A 113 -21.47 2.09 -14.09
N GLN A 114 -20.92 0.96 -13.63
CA GLN A 114 -20.53 0.79 -12.22
C GLN A 114 -19.42 1.76 -11.80
N LYS A 115 -18.47 2.05 -12.69
CA LYS A 115 -17.41 3.05 -12.43
C LYS A 115 -17.98 4.46 -12.33
N ALA A 116 -18.94 4.80 -13.17
CA ALA A 116 -19.61 6.11 -13.15
C ALA A 116 -20.40 6.32 -11.84
N GLU A 117 -21.06 5.27 -11.35
CA GLU A 117 -21.86 5.32 -10.13
C GLU A 117 -21.01 5.30 -8.85
N TRP A 118 -20.00 4.43 -8.78
CA TRP A 118 -19.30 4.12 -7.53
C TRP A 118 -17.81 4.50 -7.50
N GLY A 119 -17.22 4.86 -8.63
CA GLY A 119 -15.78 5.08 -8.75
C GLY A 119 -15.25 6.21 -7.88
N GLU A 120 -16.02 7.25 -7.66
CA GLU A 120 -15.65 8.43 -6.85
C GLU A 120 -15.94 8.26 -5.35
N LEU A 121 -16.74 7.26 -4.95
CA LEU A 121 -17.04 7.01 -3.56
C LEU A 121 -15.88 6.29 -2.87
N PHE A 122 -15.45 6.80 -1.73
CA PHE A 122 -14.37 6.20 -0.95
C PHE A 122 -14.71 4.77 -0.54
N ALA A 123 -13.93 3.80 -1.03
CA ALA A 123 -14.18 2.37 -0.85
C ALA A 123 -13.00 1.65 -0.17
N ALA A 124 -13.31 0.86 0.86
CA ALA A 124 -12.39 -0.12 1.43
C ALA A 124 -12.40 -1.43 0.60
N MET A 125 -11.38 -2.28 0.79
CA MET A 125 -11.31 -3.60 0.18
C MET A 125 -11.14 -4.69 1.24
N ALA A 126 -12.07 -5.64 1.28
CA ALA A 126 -12.16 -6.71 2.25
C ALA A 126 -11.89 -8.07 1.62
N ILE A 127 -10.66 -8.57 1.75
CA ILE A 127 -10.22 -9.87 1.21
C ILE A 127 -9.93 -10.85 2.34
N THR A 128 -9.04 -10.44 3.28
CA THR A 128 -8.47 -11.27 4.33
C THR A 128 -9.53 -11.78 5.30
N GLU A 129 -9.42 -13.05 5.67
CA GLU A 129 -10.27 -13.73 6.64
C GLU A 129 -9.42 -14.31 7.78
N PRO A 130 -10.00 -14.66 8.95
CA PRO A 130 -9.25 -15.26 10.07
C PRO A 130 -8.42 -16.49 9.67
N GLY A 131 -8.90 -17.29 8.73
CA GLY A 131 -8.21 -18.49 8.23
C GLY A 131 -7.51 -18.33 6.88
N ALA A 132 -7.58 -17.17 6.22
CA ALA A 132 -7.10 -16.97 4.85
C ALA A 132 -6.48 -15.58 4.65
N GLY A 133 -5.19 -15.45 4.95
CA GLY A 133 -4.39 -14.24 4.72
C GLY A 133 -3.53 -14.38 3.45
N SER A 134 -2.36 -15.00 3.58
CA SER A 134 -1.44 -15.22 2.46
C SER A 134 -2.02 -16.11 1.36
N ASP A 135 -2.87 -17.07 1.69
CA ASP A 135 -3.68 -17.82 0.74
C ASP A 135 -5.06 -17.19 0.56
N SER A 136 -5.12 -16.13 -0.22
CA SER A 136 -6.37 -15.45 -0.58
C SER A 136 -7.32 -16.31 -1.43
N ALA A 137 -6.88 -17.48 -1.87
CA ALA A 137 -7.73 -18.45 -2.56
C ALA A 137 -8.58 -19.30 -1.61
N ALA A 138 -8.18 -19.38 -0.36
CA ALA A 138 -8.84 -20.18 0.68
C ALA A 138 -9.92 -19.39 1.44
N ILE A 139 -10.39 -18.25 0.92
CA ILE A 139 -11.48 -17.50 1.53
C ILE A 139 -12.75 -18.35 1.61
N ARG A 140 -13.50 -18.17 2.69
CA ARG A 140 -14.72 -18.92 3.00
C ARG A 140 -16.00 -18.08 2.92
N THR A 141 -15.87 -16.75 2.82
CA THR A 141 -17.02 -15.87 2.57
C THR A 141 -17.71 -16.29 1.30
N THR A 142 -19.02 -16.52 1.35
CA THR A 142 -19.83 -16.95 0.24
C THR A 142 -20.76 -15.86 -0.25
N ALA A 143 -21.17 -15.94 -1.53
CA ALA A 143 -22.22 -15.12 -2.10
C ALA A 143 -23.15 -16.03 -2.91
N VAL A 144 -24.42 -16.09 -2.53
CA VAL A 144 -25.46 -16.89 -3.19
C VAL A 144 -26.48 -15.95 -3.81
N LEU A 145 -26.85 -16.19 -5.06
CA LEU A 145 -27.89 -15.42 -5.74
C LEU A 145 -29.28 -15.96 -5.36
N GLU A 146 -30.10 -15.14 -4.74
CA GLU A 146 -31.49 -15.42 -4.39
C GLU A 146 -32.40 -14.37 -5.06
N GLY A 147 -33.07 -14.76 -6.12
CA GLY A 147 -33.85 -13.82 -6.94
C GLY A 147 -32.95 -12.77 -7.58
N ASP A 148 -33.17 -11.50 -7.27
CA ASP A 148 -32.38 -10.36 -7.77
C ASP A 148 -31.37 -9.83 -6.75
N GLU A 149 -31.08 -10.57 -5.69
CA GLU A 149 -30.12 -10.17 -4.66
C GLU A 149 -29.04 -11.22 -4.43
N TRP A 150 -27.83 -10.74 -4.15
CA TRP A 150 -26.76 -11.56 -3.61
C TRP A 150 -26.84 -11.57 -2.09
N VAL A 151 -26.79 -12.76 -1.49
CA VAL A 151 -26.73 -12.99 -0.05
C VAL A 151 -25.30 -13.34 0.31
N LEU A 152 -24.63 -12.44 1.03
CA LEU A 152 -23.23 -12.61 1.46
C LEU A 152 -23.20 -13.08 2.91
N ASN A 153 -22.37 -14.13 3.16
CA ASN A 153 -22.12 -14.65 4.50
C ASN A 153 -20.63 -14.90 4.71
N GLY A 154 -20.09 -14.41 5.83
CA GLY A 154 -18.68 -14.61 6.18
C GLY A 154 -18.11 -13.52 7.09
N GLU A 155 -16.78 -13.57 7.25
CA GLU A 155 -16.06 -12.65 8.13
C GLU A 155 -14.79 -12.16 7.42
N LYS A 156 -14.53 -10.86 7.51
CA LYS A 156 -13.33 -10.20 6.99
C LYS A 156 -12.58 -9.50 8.11
N ILE A 157 -11.25 -9.62 8.10
CA ILE A 157 -10.39 -9.00 9.11
C ILE A 157 -9.33 -8.12 8.45
N PHE A 158 -8.78 -7.20 9.24
CA PHE A 158 -7.72 -6.27 8.82
C PHE A 158 -8.09 -5.43 7.60
N VAL A 159 -9.36 -5.01 7.52
CA VAL A 159 -9.87 -4.16 6.45
C VAL A 159 -9.48 -2.72 6.72
N THR A 160 -8.49 -2.22 5.99
CA THR A 160 -8.09 -0.81 6.03
C THR A 160 -9.25 0.06 5.58
N ASP A 161 -9.51 1.14 6.32
CA ASP A 161 -10.63 2.06 6.12
C ASP A 161 -12.02 1.40 6.22
N GLY A 162 -12.10 0.19 6.78
CA GLY A 162 -13.35 -0.56 6.84
C GLY A 162 -14.42 0.11 7.72
N TYR A 163 -14.02 0.93 8.69
CA TYR A 163 -14.92 1.73 9.51
C TYR A 163 -15.26 3.09 8.86
N ARG A 164 -14.29 3.76 8.24
CA ARG A 164 -14.42 5.13 7.70
C ARG A 164 -14.99 5.21 6.30
N SER A 165 -14.81 4.16 5.48
CA SER A 165 -15.25 4.16 4.09
C SER A 165 -16.77 4.27 3.94
N LYS A 166 -17.23 4.74 2.79
CA LYS A 166 -18.66 4.81 2.43
C LYS A 166 -19.19 3.49 1.91
N GLN A 167 -18.31 2.63 1.43
CA GLN A 167 -18.62 1.33 0.85
C GLN A 167 -17.42 0.38 0.99
N VAL A 168 -17.67 -0.91 0.91
CA VAL A 168 -16.65 -1.95 1.02
C VAL A 168 -16.73 -2.87 -0.19
N VAL A 169 -15.62 -3.07 -0.89
CA VAL A 169 -15.50 -4.12 -1.90
C VAL A 169 -15.16 -5.43 -1.21
N VAL A 170 -16.10 -6.34 -1.14
CA VAL A 170 -15.99 -7.64 -0.46
C VAL A 170 -15.65 -8.72 -1.48
N TRP A 171 -14.62 -9.50 -1.21
CA TRP A 171 -14.33 -10.71 -1.98
C TRP A 171 -15.08 -11.89 -1.37
N ALA A 172 -15.91 -12.57 -2.20
CA ALA A 172 -16.68 -13.74 -1.80
C ALA A 172 -16.67 -14.80 -2.92
N SER A 173 -16.86 -16.04 -2.54
CA SER A 173 -16.91 -17.17 -3.48
C SER A 173 -18.37 -17.47 -3.86
N LEU A 174 -18.61 -17.62 -5.14
CA LEU A 174 -19.88 -18.14 -5.68
C LEU A 174 -20.01 -19.66 -5.51
N ASP A 175 -18.87 -20.35 -5.45
CA ASP A 175 -18.76 -21.79 -5.26
C ASP A 175 -17.38 -22.14 -4.68
N PRO A 176 -17.32 -22.41 -3.36
CA PRO A 176 -16.03 -22.75 -2.70
C PRO A 176 -15.31 -23.96 -3.30
N SER A 177 -16.04 -24.90 -3.94
CA SER A 177 -15.45 -26.09 -4.54
C SER A 177 -14.56 -25.77 -5.75
N LEU A 178 -14.77 -24.61 -6.37
CA LEU A 178 -14.03 -24.14 -7.55
C LEU A 178 -12.83 -23.25 -7.19
N GLY A 179 -12.59 -22.99 -5.90
CA GLY A 179 -11.47 -22.19 -5.39
C GLY A 179 -11.41 -20.80 -6.05
N LYS A 180 -10.23 -20.39 -6.48
CA LYS A 180 -9.99 -19.04 -7.07
C LYS A 180 -10.92 -18.66 -8.21
N ALA A 181 -11.40 -19.63 -8.97
CA ALA A 181 -12.21 -19.37 -10.16
C ALA A 181 -13.58 -18.77 -9.84
N ALA A 182 -14.11 -19.08 -8.67
CA ALA A 182 -15.43 -18.63 -8.23
C ALA A 182 -15.38 -17.37 -7.36
N ILE A 183 -14.20 -16.82 -7.06
CA ILE A 183 -14.08 -15.60 -6.26
C ILE A 183 -14.46 -14.39 -7.11
N LYS A 184 -15.38 -13.59 -6.60
CA LYS A 184 -15.88 -12.35 -7.19
C LYS A 184 -15.83 -11.22 -6.17
N SER A 185 -15.92 -10.00 -6.69
CA SER A 185 -15.94 -8.76 -5.88
C SER A 185 -17.34 -8.18 -5.83
N PHE A 186 -17.80 -7.84 -4.64
CA PHE A 186 -19.13 -7.28 -4.39
C PHE A 186 -19.00 -5.92 -3.75
N LEU A 187 -19.69 -4.93 -4.26
CA LEU A 187 -19.78 -3.64 -3.61
C LEU A 187 -20.88 -3.65 -2.55
N VAL A 188 -20.52 -3.40 -1.30
CA VAL A 188 -21.45 -3.33 -0.18
C VAL A 188 -21.42 -1.92 0.40
N PRO A 189 -22.51 -1.12 0.24
CA PRO A 189 -22.61 0.20 0.84
C PRO A 189 -22.58 0.13 2.38
N LYS A 190 -22.02 1.15 3.02
CA LYS A 190 -22.05 1.27 4.48
C LYS A 190 -23.50 1.37 4.98
N GLY A 191 -23.83 0.60 6.00
CA GLY A 191 -25.19 0.55 6.57
C GLY A 191 -26.11 -0.48 5.89
N THR A 192 -25.61 -1.26 4.92
CA THR A 192 -26.38 -2.40 4.38
C THR A 192 -26.73 -3.37 5.52
N PRO A 193 -28.02 -3.74 5.70
CA PRO A 193 -28.42 -4.74 6.69
C PRO A 193 -27.64 -6.05 6.54
N GLY A 194 -27.18 -6.60 7.65
CA GLY A 194 -26.33 -7.80 7.67
C GLY A 194 -24.83 -7.53 7.53
N MET A 195 -24.38 -6.30 7.22
CA MET A 195 -22.98 -5.92 7.32
C MET A 195 -22.71 -5.16 8.62
N THR A 196 -21.85 -5.70 9.47
CA THR A 196 -21.51 -5.10 10.77
C THR A 196 -19.99 -4.98 10.93
N VAL A 197 -19.51 -3.79 11.29
CA VAL A 197 -18.14 -3.61 11.78
C VAL A 197 -18.13 -3.99 13.26
N THR A 198 -17.57 -5.14 13.58
CA THR A 198 -17.58 -5.70 14.94
C THR A 198 -16.44 -5.17 15.78
N ARG A 199 -15.32 -4.78 15.15
CA ARG A 199 -14.14 -4.28 15.85
C ARG A 199 -13.30 -3.38 14.94
N VAL A 200 -12.67 -2.38 15.55
CA VAL A 200 -11.54 -1.65 14.99
C VAL A 200 -10.30 -2.04 15.79
N GLU A 201 -9.24 -2.48 15.10
CA GLU A 201 -8.07 -3.06 15.74
C GLU A 201 -7.22 -2.02 16.47
N HIS A 202 -6.77 -2.34 17.67
CA HIS A 202 -5.69 -1.64 18.36
C HIS A 202 -4.35 -2.16 17.83
N LYS A 203 -3.58 -1.30 17.19
CA LYS A 203 -2.40 -1.71 16.43
C LYS A 203 -1.09 -1.26 17.08
N LEU A 204 0.00 -1.97 16.77
CA LEU A 204 1.35 -1.58 17.13
C LEU A 204 1.73 -0.22 16.52
N GLY A 205 1.55 -0.09 15.21
CA GLY A 205 1.84 1.10 14.41
C GLY A 205 0.69 1.46 13.47
N ILE A 206 0.91 2.45 12.63
CA ILE A 206 -0.09 3.05 11.70
C ILE A 206 -1.43 3.34 12.39
N ARG A 207 -1.37 3.81 13.63
CA ARG A 207 -2.52 3.92 14.53
C ARG A 207 -3.52 4.99 14.09
N ALA A 208 -3.09 5.94 13.27
CA ALA A 208 -3.96 6.95 12.64
C ALA A 208 -4.94 6.37 11.62
N SER A 209 -4.62 5.24 10.98
CA SER A 209 -5.49 4.55 10.01
C SER A 209 -6.36 3.53 10.73
N ASP A 210 -7.67 3.49 10.45
CA ASP A 210 -8.52 2.43 10.97
C ASP A 210 -8.31 1.11 10.23
N THR A 211 -8.49 0.03 10.96
CA THR A 211 -8.39 -1.33 10.44
C THR A 211 -9.49 -2.16 11.07
N ALA A 212 -10.47 -2.56 10.29
CA ALA A 212 -11.72 -3.12 10.79
C ALA A 212 -11.83 -4.63 10.62
N GLN A 213 -12.60 -5.24 11.50
CA GLN A 213 -13.21 -6.55 11.33
C GLN A 213 -14.67 -6.34 10.92
N ILE A 214 -15.08 -7.04 9.85
CA ILE A 214 -16.43 -6.94 9.26
C ILE A 214 -17.04 -8.32 9.23
N VAL A 215 -18.25 -8.44 9.76
CA VAL A 215 -19.08 -9.65 9.67
C VAL A 215 -20.22 -9.40 8.69
N LEU A 216 -20.44 -10.38 7.84
CA LEU A 216 -21.54 -10.46 6.88
C LEU A 216 -22.45 -11.61 7.31
N ASP A 217 -23.65 -11.29 7.73
CA ASP A 217 -24.68 -12.25 8.16
C ASP A 217 -25.97 -11.97 7.39
N ASN A 218 -26.25 -12.84 6.41
CA ASN A 218 -27.35 -12.66 5.46
C ASN A 218 -27.35 -11.24 4.84
N CYS A 219 -26.16 -10.72 4.54
CA CYS A 219 -26.00 -9.38 3.97
C CYS A 219 -26.47 -9.37 2.54
N ARG A 220 -27.57 -8.68 2.26
CA ARG A 220 -28.23 -8.64 0.94
C ARG A 220 -27.83 -7.40 0.17
N VAL A 221 -27.39 -7.60 -1.07
CA VAL A 221 -27.09 -6.52 -2.00
C VAL A 221 -27.73 -6.81 -3.37
N PRO A 222 -28.17 -5.80 -4.11
CA PRO A 222 -28.72 -5.97 -5.45
C PRO A 222 -27.79 -6.76 -6.38
N ARG A 223 -28.35 -7.46 -7.36
CA ARG A 223 -27.58 -8.21 -8.35
C ARG A 223 -26.52 -7.37 -9.05
N ALA A 224 -26.81 -6.09 -9.30
CA ALA A 224 -25.90 -5.12 -9.92
C ALA A 224 -24.63 -4.83 -9.10
N ASN A 225 -24.61 -5.14 -7.79
CA ASN A 225 -23.47 -4.88 -6.92
C ASN A 225 -22.32 -5.89 -7.07
N LEU A 226 -22.48 -6.97 -7.85
CA LEU A 226 -21.35 -7.77 -8.28
C LEU A 226 -20.55 -6.97 -9.32
N LEU A 227 -19.28 -6.75 -9.07
CA LEU A 227 -18.40 -5.99 -9.96
C LEU A 227 -17.95 -6.84 -11.16
N GLY A 228 -18.20 -6.36 -12.36
CA GLY A 228 -17.83 -7.00 -13.60
C GLY A 228 -18.70 -8.21 -13.96
N ASN A 229 -18.10 -9.29 -14.51
CA ASN A 229 -18.83 -10.45 -15.02
C ASN A 229 -19.10 -11.50 -13.93
N PRO A 230 -20.35 -11.90 -13.67
CA PRO A 230 -20.71 -12.95 -12.72
C PRO A 230 -20.30 -14.37 -13.19
N GLU A 231 -20.09 -14.58 -14.48
CA GLU A 231 -19.79 -15.90 -15.01
C GLU A 231 -18.50 -16.49 -14.47
N ILE A 232 -18.53 -17.77 -14.12
CA ILE A 232 -17.34 -18.54 -13.79
C ILE A 232 -16.84 -19.18 -15.10
N ALA A 233 -15.62 -18.85 -15.50
CA ALA A 233 -15.05 -19.37 -16.73
C ALA A 233 -15.05 -20.91 -16.74
N ALA A 234 -15.60 -21.50 -17.80
CA ALA A 234 -15.83 -22.95 -17.91
C ALA A 234 -14.52 -23.75 -17.94
N THR A 235 -13.48 -23.24 -18.63
CA THR A 235 -12.21 -23.96 -18.81
C THR A 235 -11.15 -23.52 -17.81
N ALA A 236 -10.25 -24.42 -17.44
CA ALA A 236 -9.11 -24.11 -16.54
C ALA A 236 -8.20 -23.01 -17.12
N GLU A 237 -8.07 -22.93 -18.45
CA GLU A 237 -7.28 -21.90 -19.14
C GLU A 237 -7.94 -20.52 -19.02
N ALA A 238 -9.25 -20.41 -19.28
CA ALA A 238 -10.00 -19.16 -19.13
C ALA A 238 -10.02 -18.69 -17.67
N ARG A 239 -10.13 -19.60 -16.71
CA ARG A 239 -10.03 -19.31 -15.27
C ARG A 239 -8.65 -18.72 -14.90
N ARG A 240 -7.56 -19.29 -15.43
CA ARG A 240 -6.20 -18.81 -15.20
C ARG A 240 -5.99 -17.42 -15.80
N LYS A 241 -6.54 -17.15 -16.98
CA LYS A 241 -6.48 -15.84 -17.65
C LYS A 241 -7.26 -14.77 -16.88
N ALA A 242 -8.47 -15.06 -16.42
CA ALA A 242 -9.27 -14.15 -15.61
C ALA A 242 -8.58 -13.78 -14.29
N PHE A 243 -8.00 -14.76 -13.58
CA PHE A 243 -7.24 -14.52 -12.36
C PHE A 243 -5.94 -13.76 -12.61
N GLY A 244 -5.31 -13.94 -13.77
CA GLY A 244 -4.11 -13.21 -14.18
C GLY A 244 -4.32 -11.69 -14.23
N GLY A 245 -5.48 -11.22 -14.70
CA GLY A 245 -5.83 -9.80 -14.71
C GLY A 245 -5.94 -9.18 -13.31
N VAL A 246 -6.53 -9.92 -12.36
CA VAL A 246 -6.59 -9.48 -10.95
C VAL A 246 -5.20 -9.42 -10.33
N MET A 247 -4.34 -10.41 -10.61
CA MET A 247 -2.97 -10.43 -10.10
C MET A 247 -2.10 -9.30 -10.67
N GLN A 248 -2.35 -8.87 -11.91
CA GLN A 248 -1.67 -7.72 -12.50
C GLN A 248 -1.94 -6.42 -11.75
N THR A 249 -3.14 -6.26 -11.18
CA THR A 249 -3.45 -5.11 -10.30
C THR A 249 -2.52 -5.10 -9.09
N PHE A 250 -2.32 -6.25 -8.44
CA PHE A 250 -1.38 -6.36 -7.31
C PHE A 250 0.09 -6.13 -7.71
N ASP A 251 0.49 -6.50 -8.92
CA ASP A 251 1.83 -6.24 -9.41
C ASP A 251 2.12 -4.73 -9.55
N ASN A 252 1.09 -3.92 -9.79
CA ASN A 252 1.20 -2.45 -9.86
C ASN A 252 1.10 -1.78 -8.47
N THR A 253 0.39 -2.37 -7.50
CA THR A 253 0.29 -1.81 -6.14
C THR A 253 1.51 -2.10 -5.27
N ARG A 254 2.20 -3.23 -5.47
CA ARG A 254 3.40 -3.60 -4.68
C ARG A 254 4.51 -2.56 -4.69
N PRO A 255 4.91 -1.95 -5.82
CA PRO A 255 5.91 -0.87 -5.82
C PRO A 255 5.45 0.36 -5.04
N MET A 256 4.16 0.68 -5.06
CA MET A 256 3.60 1.79 -4.28
C MET A 256 3.70 1.51 -2.77
N VAL A 257 3.40 0.28 -2.34
CA VAL A 257 3.59 -0.14 -0.94
C VAL A 257 5.07 -0.18 -0.55
N ALA A 258 5.94 -0.63 -1.46
CA ALA A 258 7.39 -0.58 -1.25
C ALA A 258 7.89 0.87 -1.06
N ALA A 259 7.32 1.83 -1.80
CA ALA A 259 7.64 3.24 -1.67
C ALA A 259 7.26 3.82 -0.29
N GLN A 260 6.24 3.28 0.39
CA GLN A 260 5.91 3.67 1.76
C GLN A 260 7.05 3.35 2.73
N ALA A 261 7.67 2.17 2.59
CA ALA A 261 8.85 1.81 3.39
C ALA A 261 10.06 2.69 3.07
N VAL A 262 10.25 3.04 1.80
CA VAL A 262 11.33 3.97 1.36
C VAL A 262 11.12 5.34 2.00
N GLY A 263 9.90 5.88 1.96
CA GLY A 263 9.59 7.18 2.59
C GLY A 263 9.81 7.18 4.10
N LEU A 264 9.32 6.14 4.78
CA LEU A 264 9.50 5.98 6.22
C LEU A 264 10.98 5.84 6.61
N ALA A 265 11.77 5.04 5.87
CA ALA A 265 13.19 4.88 6.13
C ALA A 265 13.95 6.22 5.97
N ARG A 266 13.65 7.00 4.93
CA ARG A 266 14.23 8.33 4.77
C ARG A 266 13.86 9.26 5.93
N ALA A 267 12.62 9.19 6.40
CA ALA A 267 12.19 9.97 7.56
C ALA A 267 12.94 9.60 8.84
N ALA A 268 13.23 8.31 9.03
CA ALA A 268 14.00 7.84 10.19
C ALA A 268 15.47 8.28 10.12
N LEU A 269 16.10 8.18 8.94
CA LEU A 269 17.48 8.63 8.71
C LEU A 269 17.59 10.14 8.91
N ASP A 270 16.74 10.96 8.26
CA ASP A 270 16.74 12.42 8.40
C ASP A 270 16.61 12.84 9.88
N LEU A 271 15.66 12.23 10.61
CA LEU A 271 15.47 12.56 12.03
C LEU A 271 16.64 12.10 12.90
N THR A 272 17.29 10.98 12.56
CA THR A 272 18.49 10.51 13.26
C THR A 272 19.64 11.50 13.12
N GLU A 273 19.90 11.98 11.91
CA GLU A 273 20.93 12.99 11.65
C GLU A 273 20.63 14.30 12.39
N GLU A 274 19.37 14.76 12.38
CA GLU A 274 18.92 15.94 13.12
C GLU A 274 19.16 15.80 14.65
N LEU A 275 18.83 14.62 15.21
CA LEU A 275 19.00 14.36 16.64
C LEU A 275 20.48 14.26 17.05
N LEU A 276 21.32 13.64 16.23
CA LEU A 276 22.77 13.55 16.46
C LEU A 276 23.41 14.94 16.40
N ALA A 277 23.07 15.74 15.39
CA ALA A 277 23.55 17.12 15.28
C ALA A 277 23.11 17.99 16.48
N GLY A 278 21.85 17.79 16.95
CA GLY A 278 21.36 18.46 18.18
C GLY A 278 22.10 18.07 19.46
N GLN A 279 22.84 16.95 19.44
CA GLN A 279 23.73 16.50 20.54
C GLN A 279 25.16 16.91 20.34
N GLY A 280 25.48 17.69 19.30
CA GLY A 280 26.84 18.08 18.95
C GLY A 280 27.68 16.96 18.33
N ILE A 281 27.05 15.91 17.81
CA ILE A 281 27.73 14.84 17.08
C ILE A 281 27.81 15.25 15.61
N GLU A 282 29.02 15.50 15.14
CA GLU A 282 29.29 15.81 13.74
C GLU A 282 29.61 14.52 12.99
N LEU A 283 28.94 14.30 11.85
CA LEU A 283 29.12 13.17 10.96
C LEU A 283 30.06 13.56 9.81
N ASP A 284 31.07 12.74 9.54
CA ASP A 284 32.04 12.99 8.48
C ASP A 284 32.17 11.74 7.56
N PHE A 285 31.43 11.74 6.46
CA PHE A 285 31.45 10.69 5.45
C PHE A 285 32.56 10.88 4.38
N THR A 286 33.46 11.85 4.56
CA THR A 286 34.62 12.02 3.68
C THR A 286 35.78 11.09 4.05
N LYS A 287 35.74 10.52 5.26
CA LYS A 287 36.71 9.53 5.73
C LYS A 287 36.57 8.20 4.97
N SER A 288 37.63 7.42 4.95
CA SER A 288 37.51 6.02 4.52
C SER A 288 36.66 5.22 5.51
N TYR A 289 35.96 4.17 5.04
CA TYR A 289 35.07 3.34 5.86
C TYR A 289 35.72 2.86 7.17
N HIS A 290 37.00 2.48 7.12
CA HIS A 290 37.75 2.02 8.31
C HIS A 290 38.12 3.12 9.31
N GLN A 291 37.97 4.37 8.92
CA GLN A 291 38.24 5.54 9.79
C GLN A 291 36.96 6.17 10.33
N MET A 292 35.82 5.73 9.87
CA MET A 292 34.53 6.18 10.35
C MET A 292 34.27 5.62 11.75
N SER A 293 33.53 6.36 12.56
CA SER A 293 32.96 5.85 13.82
C SER A 293 31.92 4.75 13.55
N ALA A 294 31.57 3.98 14.57
CA ALA A 294 30.50 2.97 14.44
C ALA A 294 29.17 3.58 13.97
N VAL A 295 28.83 4.78 14.44
CA VAL A 295 27.61 5.50 14.04
C VAL A 295 27.68 5.90 12.55
N GLU A 296 28.81 6.44 12.08
CA GLU A 296 29.00 6.80 10.68
C GLU A 296 28.93 5.57 9.77
N ASN A 297 29.53 4.44 10.16
CA ASN A 297 29.44 3.18 9.42
C ASN A 297 28.00 2.67 9.34
N ASP A 298 27.29 2.64 10.46
CA ASP A 298 25.89 2.22 10.51
C ASP A 298 25.00 3.08 9.59
N LEU A 299 25.18 4.42 9.63
CA LEU A 299 24.44 5.34 8.76
C LEU A 299 24.80 5.16 7.27
N TYR A 300 26.08 4.98 6.97
CA TYR A 300 26.55 4.73 5.60
C TYR A 300 25.93 3.45 5.01
N ASP A 301 25.94 2.37 5.79
CA ASP A 301 25.36 1.09 5.36
C ASP A 301 23.83 1.20 5.18
N MET A 302 23.14 1.92 6.06
CA MET A 302 21.71 2.16 5.95
C MET A 302 21.34 3.02 4.73
N GLU A 303 22.17 4.03 4.39
CA GLU A 303 21.99 4.82 3.16
C GLU A 303 22.13 3.94 1.91
N ALA A 304 23.11 3.04 1.87
CA ALA A 304 23.31 2.10 0.77
C ALA A 304 22.11 1.13 0.63
N GLU A 305 21.59 0.64 1.76
CA GLU A 305 20.39 -0.22 1.80
C GLU A 305 19.13 0.53 1.34
N TYR A 306 18.96 1.77 1.79
CA TYR A 306 17.89 2.68 1.39
C TYR A 306 17.92 2.93 -0.12
N GLU A 307 19.06 3.33 -0.68
CA GLU A 307 19.21 3.63 -2.10
C GLU A 307 18.96 2.38 -2.97
N THR A 308 19.45 1.22 -2.52
CA THR A 308 19.18 -0.06 -3.18
C THR A 308 17.67 -0.33 -3.27
N ALA A 309 16.94 -0.15 -2.17
CA ALA A 309 15.49 -0.35 -2.15
C ALA A 309 14.76 0.68 -3.03
N ARG A 310 15.14 1.94 -2.96
CA ARG A 310 14.59 3.04 -3.77
C ARG A 310 14.72 2.76 -5.26
N LEU A 311 15.90 2.36 -5.71
CA LEU A 311 16.14 2.04 -7.12
C LEU A 311 15.33 0.83 -7.61
N LEU A 312 15.15 -0.20 -6.79
CA LEU A 312 14.28 -1.34 -7.12
C LEU A 312 12.81 -0.92 -7.26
N VAL A 313 12.33 -0.02 -6.41
CA VAL A 313 10.96 0.53 -6.48
C VAL A 313 10.77 1.33 -7.76
N LEU A 314 11.68 2.26 -8.06
CA LEU A 314 11.63 3.07 -9.29
C LEU A 314 11.68 2.19 -10.54
N LYS A 315 12.55 1.17 -10.57
CA LYS A 315 12.63 0.22 -11.67
C LYS A 315 11.32 -0.54 -11.90
N ALA A 316 10.69 -1.05 -10.84
CA ALA A 316 9.44 -1.78 -10.96
C ALA A 316 8.30 -0.89 -11.48
N ALA A 317 8.23 0.37 -11.02
CA ALA A 317 7.26 1.36 -11.48
C ALA A 317 7.50 1.76 -12.94
N TRP A 318 8.76 2.00 -13.33
CA TRP A 318 9.15 2.29 -14.71
C TRP A 318 8.78 1.15 -15.67
N MET A 319 8.98 -0.11 -15.27
CA MET A 319 8.59 -1.27 -16.07
C MET A 319 7.07 -1.29 -16.30
N ALA A 320 6.26 -0.98 -15.28
CA ALA A 320 4.81 -0.89 -15.42
C ALA A 320 4.40 0.22 -16.41
N ASP A 321 5.00 1.42 -16.31
CA ASP A 321 4.76 2.53 -17.22
C ASP A 321 5.11 2.17 -18.67
N ASN A 322 6.13 1.36 -18.87
CA ASN A 322 6.58 0.91 -20.20
C ASN A 322 5.92 -0.41 -20.65
N ARG A 323 4.87 -0.88 -19.96
CA ARG A 323 4.14 -2.13 -20.25
C ARG A 323 5.03 -3.38 -20.31
N GLN A 324 6.09 -3.38 -19.52
CA GLN A 324 6.96 -4.54 -19.37
C GLN A 324 6.43 -5.44 -18.23
N PRO A 325 6.52 -6.77 -18.36
CA PRO A 325 6.18 -7.69 -17.27
C PRO A 325 7.04 -7.40 -16.04
N ASN A 326 6.40 -6.96 -14.94
CA ASN A 326 7.11 -6.46 -13.76
C ASN A 326 6.88 -7.29 -12.48
N SER A 327 6.14 -8.39 -12.51
CA SER A 327 5.75 -9.18 -11.33
C SER A 327 6.96 -9.56 -10.45
N LYS A 328 8.07 -10.01 -11.07
CA LYS A 328 9.32 -10.29 -10.35
C LYS A 328 9.90 -9.04 -9.68
N ASN A 329 10.04 -7.95 -10.42
CA ASN A 329 10.64 -6.71 -9.93
C ASN A 329 9.75 -6.02 -8.89
N ALA A 330 8.44 -6.05 -9.05
CA ALA A 330 7.47 -5.57 -8.07
C ALA A 330 7.57 -6.35 -6.74
N SER A 331 7.69 -7.68 -6.81
CA SER A 331 7.88 -8.50 -5.62
C SER A 331 9.26 -8.31 -4.98
N MET A 332 10.33 -8.16 -5.79
CA MET A 332 11.67 -7.86 -5.29
C MET A 332 11.70 -6.51 -4.55
N SER A 333 11.09 -5.47 -5.14
CA SER A 333 11.06 -4.13 -4.54
C SER A 333 10.32 -4.14 -3.21
N LYS A 334 9.16 -4.81 -3.14
CA LYS A 334 8.36 -4.92 -1.91
C LYS A 334 9.08 -5.74 -0.82
N ALA A 335 9.70 -6.84 -1.19
CA ALA A 335 10.48 -7.66 -0.27
C ALA A 335 11.68 -6.90 0.30
N LYS A 336 12.45 -6.24 -0.55
CA LYS A 336 13.64 -5.48 -0.14
C LYS A 336 13.25 -4.26 0.71
N ALA A 337 12.32 -3.42 0.21
CA ALA A 337 11.96 -2.18 0.87
C ALA A 337 11.27 -2.41 2.23
N GLY A 338 10.33 -3.37 2.33
CA GLY A 338 9.64 -3.66 3.59
C GLY A 338 10.61 -4.09 4.69
N ARG A 339 11.57 -4.98 4.36
CA ARG A 339 12.61 -5.41 5.31
C ARG A 339 13.55 -4.27 5.67
N MET A 340 14.07 -3.56 4.66
CA MET A 340 14.97 -2.42 4.83
C MET A 340 14.33 -1.35 5.71
N GLY A 341 13.09 -0.93 5.45
CA GLY A 341 12.40 0.10 6.22
C GLY A 341 12.29 -0.25 7.71
N ASN A 342 12.02 -1.53 8.03
CA ASN A 342 11.96 -1.98 9.42
C ASN A 342 13.35 -2.01 10.07
N GLN A 343 14.37 -2.52 9.38
CA GLN A 343 15.74 -2.58 9.90
C GLN A 343 16.33 -1.20 10.14
N VAL A 344 16.17 -0.29 9.17
CA VAL A 344 16.63 1.11 9.28
C VAL A 344 15.93 1.81 10.44
N ALA A 345 14.60 1.73 10.54
CA ALA A 345 13.87 2.42 11.60
C ALA A 345 14.27 1.91 13.02
N LEU A 346 14.48 0.59 13.18
CA LEU A 346 14.94 0.02 14.44
C LEU A 346 16.37 0.44 14.75
N LYS A 347 17.26 0.46 13.77
CA LYS A 347 18.66 0.86 13.95
C LYS A 347 18.78 2.35 14.29
N CYS A 348 17.94 3.21 13.71
CA CYS A 348 17.84 4.62 14.07
C CYS A 348 17.44 4.83 15.55
N VAL A 349 16.49 4.00 16.05
CA VAL A 349 16.15 4.02 17.49
C VAL A 349 17.37 3.64 18.35
N GLU A 350 18.12 2.60 17.96
CA GLU A 350 19.32 2.14 18.66
C GLU A 350 20.40 3.22 18.69
N ILE A 351 20.72 3.84 17.53
CA ILE A 351 21.74 4.89 17.41
C ILE A 351 21.42 6.10 18.29
N CYS A 352 20.15 6.54 18.30
CA CYS A 352 19.71 7.70 19.09
C CYS A 352 19.44 7.36 20.57
N GLY A 353 19.54 6.10 20.98
CA GLY A 353 19.40 5.64 22.35
C GLY A 353 18.14 6.19 23.04
N GLN A 354 18.30 6.89 24.16
CA GLN A 354 17.17 7.43 24.92
C GLN A 354 16.28 8.34 24.10
N LEU A 355 16.82 9.18 23.22
CA LEU A 355 16.03 10.05 22.35
C LEU A 355 15.24 9.23 21.31
N GLY A 356 15.84 8.19 20.73
CA GLY A 356 15.19 7.32 19.77
C GLY A 356 14.03 6.53 20.38
N TYR A 357 14.14 6.14 21.66
CA TYR A 357 13.12 5.39 22.39
C TYR A 357 12.03 6.28 23.00
N SER A 358 12.27 7.58 23.12
CA SER A 358 11.31 8.52 23.72
C SER A 358 10.17 8.88 22.80
N LYS A 359 8.93 8.92 23.34
CA LYS A 359 7.73 9.42 22.62
C LYS A 359 7.79 10.92 22.32
N ALA A 360 8.76 11.67 22.86
CA ALA A 360 9.00 13.07 22.52
C ALA A 360 9.49 13.21 21.06
N GLN A 361 10.12 12.15 20.54
CA GLN A 361 10.57 12.05 19.15
C GLN A 361 9.70 11.04 18.38
N LEU A 362 9.90 10.92 17.06
CA LEU A 362 9.10 10.04 16.21
C LEU A 362 9.81 8.73 15.83
N LEU A 363 11.08 8.50 16.19
CA LEU A 363 11.82 7.31 15.77
C LEU A 363 11.17 6.02 16.25
N GLU A 364 10.73 5.95 17.52
CA GLU A 364 10.03 4.77 18.05
C GLU A 364 8.71 4.52 17.33
N LYS A 365 8.02 5.59 16.88
CA LYS A 365 6.82 5.47 16.07
C LYS A 365 7.14 4.93 14.67
N PHE A 366 8.19 5.43 14.02
CA PHE A 366 8.62 4.92 12.72
C PHE A 366 8.99 3.44 12.79
N ALA A 367 9.65 3.00 13.86
CA ALA A 367 9.95 1.58 14.09
C ALA A 367 8.68 0.75 14.22
N ARG A 368 7.65 1.22 14.94
CA ARG A 368 6.35 0.54 15.05
C ARG A 368 5.59 0.51 13.73
N ASP A 369 5.54 1.64 13.03
CA ASP A 369 4.82 1.78 11.75
C ASP A 369 5.47 0.94 10.64
N SER A 370 6.79 0.84 10.62
CA SER A 370 7.53 0.12 9.58
C SER A 370 7.18 -1.38 9.53
N LYS A 371 6.82 -1.98 10.67
CA LYS A 371 6.62 -3.43 10.76
C LYS A 371 5.49 -3.93 9.88
N ILE A 372 4.41 -3.19 9.75
CA ILE A 372 3.26 -3.63 8.95
C ILE A 372 3.56 -3.62 7.44
N ILE A 373 4.48 -2.75 6.98
CA ILE A 373 4.84 -2.66 5.57
C ILE A 373 5.53 -3.94 5.07
N ASP A 374 6.15 -4.70 5.96
CA ASP A 374 6.72 -6.03 5.67
C ASP A 374 5.65 -7.14 5.57
N ILE A 375 4.41 -6.87 6.03
CA ILE A 375 3.35 -7.87 6.19
C ILE A 375 2.23 -7.70 5.15
N TYR A 376 1.59 -6.53 5.08
CA TYR A 376 0.43 -6.34 4.20
C TYR A 376 0.80 -6.31 2.70
N GLU A 377 -0.19 -6.43 1.82
CA GLU A 377 -0.02 -6.53 0.36
C GLU A 377 0.90 -7.70 -0.07
N GLY A 378 0.84 -8.77 0.70
CA GLY A 378 1.69 -9.96 0.56
C GLY A 378 2.92 -9.89 1.44
N THR A 379 3.02 -10.86 2.37
CA THR A 379 4.13 -10.96 3.31
C THR A 379 5.47 -11.09 2.61
N GLN A 380 6.55 -10.80 3.33
CA GLN A 380 7.93 -11.01 2.89
C GLN A 380 8.12 -12.39 2.25
N GLN A 381 7.59 -13.45 2.87
CA GLN A 381 7.70 -14.82 2.41
C GLN A 381 6.97 -15.03 1.07
N ILE A 382 5.77 -14.45 0.92
CA ILE A 382 5.02 -14.52 -0.34
C ILE A 382 5.76 -13.79 -1.46
N GLN A 383 6.34 -12.63 -1.20
CA GLN A 383 7.14 -11.93 -2.20
C GLN A 383 8.37 -12.74 -2.63
N GLN A 384 9.08 -13.35 -1.67
CA GLN A 384 10.22 -14.22 -1.96
C GLN A 384 9.82 -15.46 -2.79
N LEU A 385 8.68 -16.09 -2.48
CA LEU A 385 8.15 -17.20 -3.28
C LEU A 385 7.82 -16.79 -4.71
N ILE A 386 7.23 -15.59 -4.92
CA ILE A 386 6.96 -15.08 -6.27
C ILE A 386 8.26 -14.88 -7.03
N VAL A 387 9.27 -14.28 -6.41
CA VAL A 387 10.60 -14.10 -7.03
C VAL A 387 11.22 -15.44 -7.37
N ALA A 388 11.22 -16.41 -6.44
CA ALA A 388 11.78 -17.75 -6.65
C ALA A 388 11.11 -18.45 -7.84
N ARG A 389 9.79 -18.41 -7.93
CA ARG A 389 9.05 -18.99 -9.07
C ARG A 389 9.47 -18.37 -10.41
N GLN A 390 9.59 -17.06 -10.45
CA GLN A 390 9.99 -16.34 -11.67
C GLN A 390 11.44 -16.63 -12.08
N VAL A 391 12.35 -16.74 -11.10
CA VAL A 391 13.77 -17.07 -11.36
C VAL A 391 13.94 -18.52 -11.82
N LEU A 392 13.20 -19.44 -11.22
CA LEU A 392 13.29 -20.87 -11.53
C LEU A 392 12.41 -21.31 -12.72
N GLY A 393 11.55 -20.41 -13.22
CA GLY A 393 10.58 -20.74 -14.28
C GLY A 393 9.54 -21.79 -13.83
N LYS A 394 9.23 -21.87 -12.51
CA LYS A 394 8.33 -22.87 -11.94
C LYS A 394 6.98 -22.29 -11.54
N SER A 395 5.95 -23.12 -11.63
CA SER A 395 4.61 -22.82 -11.12
C SER A 395 4.50 -23.05 -9.60
N SER A 396 3.40 -22.58 -9.01
CA SER A 396 3.11 -22.79 -7.57
C SER A 396 2.98 -24.27 -7.20
N SER A 397 2.53 -25.11 -8.12
CA SER A 397 2.36 -26.56 -7.88
C SER A 397 3.67 -27.33 -7.90
N GLU A 398 4.71 -26.77 -8.55
CA GLU A 398 6.03 -27.39 -8.66
C GLU A 398 6.99 -26.99 -7.55
N LEU A 399 6.63 -26.01 -6.74
CA LEU A 399 7.41 -25.54 -5.57
C LEU A 399 6.72 -25.85 -4.25
N LYS A 400 6.03 -26.99 -4.19
CA LYS A 400 5.44 -27.53 -2.95
C LYS A 400 6.50 -28.22 -2.12
#